data_a76abac736f5236b9d98bcbb1f93b6f0
#
_entry.id   a76abac736f5236b9d98bcbb1f93b6f0
#
_cell.length_a   1.000
_cell.length_b   1.000
_cell.length_c   1.000
_cell.angle_alpha   90.00
_cell.angle_beta   90.00
_cell.angle_gamma   90.00
#
_symmetry.space_group_name_H-M   'P 1'
#
loop_
_entity.id
_entity.type
_entity.pdbx_description
1 polymer ?
#
loop_
_entity_poly.entity_id
_entity_poly.type
_entity_poly.pdbx_seq_one_letter_code
_entity_poly.pdbx_strand_id
1 'polypeptide(L)'
;NDGTEDSNTATVTVTVKSINDTPVSKDISVSTDEDNSVEVSLDASDLDQDTLTYSIVDGPLNGTVSLDGIKVTYTPNENYNGEDTFTYKVNDGTEDSNTATVTVTVNPVNDTPIVKDIAISTDEDTVLEITLLGSDVDQDDLTYSLVTESSKGTVSLDGIKVTYTPNENYNGEDTFTYKANDGTEDSNTATVTVTVKS
;
A
#
# COMPACT_ATOMS: atom_id res chain seq x y z
N ASN A 1 61.72 33.61 -37.13
CA ASN A 1 62.11 34.74 -38.00
C ASN A 1 63.52 35.20 -37.63
N ASP A 2 64.44 35.42 -38.59
CA ASP A 2 65.83 35.84 -38.39
C ASP A 2 65.99 37.36 -38.66
N GLY A 3 64.92 38.09 -38.92
CA GLY A 3 64.85 39.51 -39.24
C GLY A 3 64.69 39.75 -40.75
N THR A 4 64.76 38.70 -41.57
CA THR A 4 64.62 38.79 -43.03
C THR A 4 63.61 37.76 -43.56
N GLU A 5 63.59 36.54 -43.02
CA GLU A 5 62.69 35.47 -43.45
C GLU A 5 62.06 34.73 -42.26
N ASP A 6 60.85 34.22 -42.45
CA ASP A 6 60.14 33.37 -41.48
C ASP A 6 60.60 31.95 -41.63
N SER A 7 60.70 31.24 -40.50
CA SER A 7 60.90 29.80 -40.47
C SER A 7 59.67 29.02 -41.02
N ASN A 8 59.82 27.77 -41.31
CA ASN A 8 58.70 26.86 -41.54
C ASN A 8 57.79 26.77 -40.29
N THR A 9 56.55 26.49 -40.49
CA THR A 9 55.61 26.23 -39.42
C THR A 9 55.85 24.84 -38.83
N ALA A 10 56.02 24.78 -37.51
CA ALA A 10 56.09 23.51 -36.77
C ALA A 10 54.77 23.28 -36.05
N THR A 11 54.26 22.06 -36.11
CA THR A 11 53.04 21.64 -35.39
C THR A 11 53.45 20.97 -34.08
N VAL A 12 52.83 21.41 -32.98
CA VAL A 12 52.92 20.73 -31.67
C VAL A 12 51.60 20.03 -31.48
N THR A 13 51.66 18.72 -31.33
CA THR A 13 50.50 17.90 -30.99
C THR A 13 50.55 17.61 -29.49
N VAL A 14 49.49 17.98 -28.76
CA VAL A 14 49.34 17.65 -27.35
C VAL A 14 48.21 16.64 -27.24
N THR A 15 48.50 15.47 -26.71
CA THR A 15 47.48 14.46 -26.39
C THR A 15 47.15 14.58 -24.93
N VAL A 16 45.88 14.98 -24.62
CA VAL A 16 45.32 14.92 -23.27
C VAL A 16 44.63 13.57 -23.11
N LYS A 17 45.02 12.80 -22.11
CA LYS A 17 44.33 11.55 -21.76
C LYS A 17 43.25 11.89 -20.77
N SER A 18 42.04 11.33 -20.97
CA SER A 18 40.99 11.32 -19.95
C SER A 18 41.40 10.47 -18.75
N ILE A 19 40.99 10.89 -17.60
CA ILE A 19 41.05 10.13 -16.35
C ILE A 19 39.56 9.84 -16.00
N ASN A 20 39.25 8.64 -15.54
CA ASN A 20 37.91 8.29 -15.15
C ASN A 20 37.39 9.18 -14.01
N ASP A 21 36.21 9.74 -14.19
CA ASP A 21 35.46 10.45 -13.16
C ASP A 21 34.39 9.54 -12.54
N THR A 22 34.31 9.49 -11.21
CA THR A 22 33.35 8.63 -10.50
C THR A 22 31.91 9.09 -10.78
N PRO A 23 30.99 8.18 -11.15
CA PRO A 23 29.58 8.52 -11.37
C PRO A 23 28.85 8.99 -10.10
N VAL A 24 27.78 9.74 -10.26
CA VAL A 24 26.98 10.31 -9.16
C VAL A 24 25.52 9.88 -9.27
N SER A 25 25.02 9.21 -8.24
CA SER A 25 23.59 8.90 -8.06
C SER A 25 22.88 9.96 -7.25
N LYS A 26 21.58 10.20 -7.53
CA LYS A 26 20.78 11.24 -6.87
C LYS A 26 19.59 10.64 -6.12
N ASP A 27 19.25 11.27 -4.99
CA ASP A 27 18.06 10.92 -4.24
C ASP A 27 16.78 11.23 -5.03
N ILE A 28 15.74 10.40 -4.85
CA ILE A 28 14.48 10.48 -5.57
C ILE A 28 13.35 10.36 -4.56
N SER A 29 12.27 11.12 -4.77
CA SER A 29 11.02 10.96 -4.04
C SER A 29 9.88 10.71 -5.02
N VAL A 30 9.02 9.75 -4.68
CA VAL A 30 7.85 9.35 -5.47
C VAL A 30 6.70 9.01 -4.53
N SER A 31 5.46 9.03 -5.03
CA SER A 31 4.29 8.58 -4.28
C SER A 31 3.46 7.60 -5.09
N THR A 32 2.76 6.73 -4.38
CA THR A 32 1.72 5.83 -4.90
C THR A 32 0.64 5.69 -3.85
N ASP A 33 -0.52 5.18 -4.24
CA ASP A 33 -1.53 4.74 -3.29
C ASP A 33 -1.20 3.31 -2.83
N GLU A 34 -1.64 2.90 -1.65
CA GLU A 34 -1.48 1.52 -1.19
C GLU A 34 -2.08 0.53 -2.19
N ASP A 35 -1.64 -0.71 -2.17
CA ASP A 35 -2.00 -1.78 -3.10
C ASP A 35 -1.68 -1.50 -4.58
N ASN A 36 -1.08 -0.35 -4.89
CA ASN A 36 -0.65 -0.01 -6.24
C ASN A 36 0.88 0.04 -6.35
N SER A 37 1.42 -0.58 -7.38
CA SER A 37 2.84 -0.46 -7.70
C SER A 37 3.16 0.85 -8.42
N VAL A 38 4.38 1.36 -8.22
CA VAL A 38 4.89 2.55 -8.93
C VAL A 38 6.21 2.25 -9.62
N GLU A 39 6.37 2.75 -10.85
CA GLU A 39 7.63 2.69 -11.60
C GLU A 39 8.43 3.97 -11.37
N VAL A 40 9.68 3.83 -10.95
CA VAL A 40 10.63 4.91 -10.69
C VAL A 40 11.78 4.81 -11.70
N SER A 41 12.12 5.89 -12.37
CA SER A 41 13.36 5.99 -13.16
C SER A 41 14.49 6.49 -12.28
N LEU A 42 15.53 5.71 -12.09
CA LEU A 42 16.70 6.09 -11.32
C LEU A 42 17.49 7.18 -12.03
N ASP A 43 18.05 8.14 -11.28
CA ASP A 43 18.80 9.30 -11.80
C ASP A 43 20.26 9.21 -11.38
N ALA A 44 21.15 9.14 -12.37
CA ALA A 44 22.57 9.16 -12.17
C ALA A 44 23.25 9.87 -13.36
N SER A 45 24.43 10.36 -13.12
CA SER A 45 25.24 11.02 -14.15
C SER A 45 26.69 10.63 -14.04
N ASP A 46 27.37 10.60 -15.18
CA ASP A 46 28.81 10.41 -15.33
C ASP A 46 29.38 11.51 -16.21
N LEU A 47 30.55 12.06 -15.84
CA LEU A 47 31.18 13.16 -16.55
C LEU A 47 31.85 12.71 -17.86
N ASP A 48 32.37 11.48 -17.88
CA ASP A 48 32.97 10.86 -19.07
C ASP A 48 31.90 10.29 -20.01
N GLN A 49 30.62 10.26 -19.58
CA GLN A 49 29.47 9.70 -20.30
C GLN A 49 29.60 8.18 -20.53
N ASP A 50 30.20 7.51 -19.58
CA ASP A 50 30.29 6.05 -19.59
C ASP A 50 28.92 5.37 -19.41
N THR A 51 28.84 4.13 -19.83
CA THR A 51 27.59 3.33 -19.68
C THR A 51 27.43 2.91 -18.23
N LEU A 52 26.37 3.40 -17.58
CA LEU A 52 26.07 3.13 -16.19
C LEU A 52 25.28 1.81 -16.02
N THR A 53 25.72 1.02 -15.06
CA THR A 53 25.02 -0.20 -14.58
C THR A 53 24.42 0.09 -13.21
N TYR A 54 23.12 -0.13 -13.06
CA TYR A 54 22.36 0.16 -11.84
C TYR A 54 22.24 -1.07 -10.95
N SER A 55 22.28 -0.89 -9.64
CA SER A 55 22.08 -1.96 -8.65
C SER A 55 21.39 -1.46 -7.40
N ILE A 56 20.50 -2.27 -6.83
CA ILE A 56 19.88 -2.03 -5.53
C ILE A 56 20.88 -2.44 -4.44
N VAL A 57 21.07 -1.57 -3.44
CA VAL A 57 21.97 -1.80 -2.30
C VAL A 57 21.19 -2.38 -1.13
N ASP A 58 20.15 -1.65 -0.68
CA ASP A 58 19.23 -2.10 0.37
C ASP A 58 17.81 -2.05 -0.18
N GLY A 59 17.05 -3.12 0.04
CA GLY A 59 15.62 -3.17 -0.34
C GLY A 59 14.72 -2.46 0.67
N PRO A 60 13.45 -2.21 0.29
CA PRO A 60 12.46 -1.61 1.18
C PRO A 60 12.04 -2.57 2.30
N LEU A 61 11.49 -2.02 3.41
CA LEU A 61 11.00 -2.82 4.54
C LEU A 61 9.54 -3.24 4.37
N ASN A 62 8.74 -2.40 3.73
CA ASN A 62 7.29 -2.57 3.63
C ASN A 62 6.81 -2.79 2.19
N GLY A 63 7.66 -3.35 1.36
CA GLY A 63 7.37 -3.64 -0.04
C GLY A 63 8.46 -4.48 -0.70
N THR A 64 8.39 -4.54 -2.02
CA THR A 64 9.38 -5.21 -2.86
C THR A 64 9.80 -4.30 -4.01
N VAL A 65 11.02 -4.47 -4.51
CA VAL A 65 11.53 -3.77 -5.69
C VAL A 65 12.01 -4.75 -6.75
N SER A 66 11.75 -4.42 -8.00
CA SER A 66 12.27 -5.11 -9.17
C SER A 66 12.97 -4.12 -10.10
N LEU A 67 14.24 -4.36 -10.39
CA LEU A 67 15.08 -3.49 -11.23
C LEU A 67 15.16 -4.04 -12.66
N ASP A 68 14.88 -3.18 -13.64
CA ASP A 68 15.09 -3.43 -15.08
C ASP A 68 15.79 -2.22 -15.73
N GLY A 69 17.08 -2.35 -15.97
CA GLY A 69 17.90 -1.25 -16.46
C GLY A 69 17.90 -0.05 -15.49
N ILE A 70 17.35 1.08 -15.93
CA ILE A 70 17.22 2.29 -15.10
C ILE A 70 15.87 2.37 -14.37
N LYS A 71 14.96 1.43 -14.61
CA LYS A 71 13.61 1.44 -14.06
C LYS A 71 13.50 0.49 -12.89
N VAL A 72 12.94 0.99 -11.79
CA VAL A 72 12.60 0.19 -10.63
C VAL A 72 11.10 0.21 -10.46
N THR A 73 10.49 -0.96 -10.36
CA THR A 73 9.09 -1.09 -9.92
C THR A 73 9.10 -1.37 -8.43
N TYR A 74 8.52 -0.47 -7.64
CA TYR A 74 8.23 -0.70 -6.22
C TYR A 74 6.77 -1.18 -6.09
N THR A 75 6.56 -2.20 -5.26
CA THR A 75 5.23 -2.72 -4.91
C THR A 75 5.13 -2.75 -3.39
N PRO A 76 4.24 -1.97 -2.78
CA PRO A 76 4.01 -2.01 -1.33
C PRO A 76 3.47 -3.39 -0.89
N ASN A 77 3.63 -3.71 0.38
CA ASN A 77 2.89 -4.81 1.00
C ASN A 77 1.40 -4.46 1.04
N GLU A 78 0.54 -5.49 1.04
CA GLU A 78 -0.92 -5.33 1.12
C GLU A 78 -1.32 -4.42 2.30
N ASN A 79 -2.16 -3.41 2.02
CA ASN A 79 -2.68 -2.43 2.98
C ASN A 79 -1.57 -1.66 3.75
N TYR A 80 -0.38 -1.55 3.20
CA TYR A 80 0.65 -0.71 3.79
C TYR A 80 0.52 0.73 3.31
N ASN A 81 0.40 1.67 4.22
CA ASN A 81 0.51 3.09 3.98
C ASN A 81 1.60 3.71 4.89
N GLY A 82 2.24 4.79 4.40
CA GLY A 82 3.35 5.44 5.08
C GLY A 82 4.55 5.64 4.18
N GLU A 83 5.70 5.97 4.78
CA GLU A 83 6.96 6.17 4.07
C GLU A 83 7.80 4.87 4.07
N ASP A 84 8.29 4.47 2.90
CA ASP A 84 9.24 3.38 2.74
C ASP A 84 10.43 3.85 1.90
N THR A 85 11.57 3.20 2.05
CA THR A 85 12.81 3.60 1.37
C THR A 85 13.58 2.40 0.88
N PHE A 86 14.26 2.58 -0.26
CA PHE A 86 15.30 1.67 -0.74
C PHE A 86 16.49 2.47 -1.28
N THR A 87 17.64 1.83 -1.39
CA THR A 87 18.86 2.51 -1.84
C THR A 87 19.42 1.87 -3.09
N TYR A 88 20.10 2.68 -3.90
CA TYR A 88 20.75 2.22 -5.12
C TYR A 88 22.09 2.89 -5.34
N LYS A 89 22.91 2.30 -6.21
CA LYS A 89 24.14 2.86 -6.74
C LYS A 89 24.27 2.50 -8.22
N VAL A 90 25.20 3.18 -8.88
CA VAL A 90 25.59 2.87 -10.26
C VAL A 90 27.08 2.59 -10.33
N ASN A 91 27.49 1.90 -11.39
CA ASN A 91 28.90 1.61 -11.71
C ASN A 91 29.12 1.91 -13.19
N ASP A 92 30.21 2.60 -13.50
CA ASP A 92 30.62 3.01 -14.85
C ASP A 92 31.48 1.96 -15.57
N GLY A 93 31.73 0.84 -14.94
CA GLY A 93 32.64 -0.23 -15.38
C GLY A 93 34.01 -0.17 -14.70
N THR A 94 34.30 0.89 -13.95
CA THR A 94 35.57 1.13 -13.23
C THR A 94 35.33 1.37 -11.74
N GLU A 95 34.40 2.26 -11.40
CA GLU A 95 34.13 2.70 -10.04
C GLU A 95 32.61 2.73 -9.74
N ASP A 96 32.28 2.61 -8.45
CA ASP A 96 30.91 2.76 -7.97
C ASP A 96 30.63 4.23 -7.60
N SER A 97 29.40 4.67 -7.82
CA SER A 97 28.90 5.96 -7.33
C SER A 97 28.73 5.99 -5.80
N ASN A 98 28.32 7.15 -5.28
CA ASN A 98 27.66 7.23 -3.98
C ASN A 98 26.39 6.38 -3.97
N THR A 99 25.97 5.93 -2.76
CA THR A 99 24.64 5.36 -2.56
C THR A 99 23.62 6.49 -2.46
N ALA A 100 22.52 6.38 -3.23
CA ALA A 100 21.41 7.31 -3.21
C ALA A 100 20.15 6.62 -2.70
N THR A 101 19.25 7.41 -2.13
CA THR A 101 17.98 6.93 -1.52
C THR A 101 16.80 7.23 -2.43
N VAL A 102 15.94 6.25 -2.60
CA VAL A 102 14.58 6.45 -3.14
C VAL A 102 13.61 6.39 -1.97
N THR A 103 12.89 7.50 -1.77
CA THR A 103 11.82 7.60 -0.79
C THR A 103 10.48 7.44 -1.50
N VAL A 104 9.67 6.49 -1.04
CA VAL A 104 8.32 6.24 -1.56
C VAL A 104 7.31 6.60 -0.48
N THR A 105 6.41 7.55 -0.78
CA THR A 105 5.26 7.84 0.06
C THR A 105 4.08 7.00 -0.44
N VAL A 106 3.61 6.07 0.36
CA VAL A 106 2.42 5.26 0.08
C VAL A 106 1.23 5.92 0.78
N ASN A 107 0.27 6.40 -0.02
CA ASN A 107 -0.91 7.08 0.49
C ASN A 107 -1.96 6.05 0.94
N PRO A 108 -2.71 6.30 2.04
CA PRO A 108 -3.83 5.45 2.42
C PRO A 108 -4.97 5.56 1.41
N VAL A 109 -5.68 4.45 1.21
CA VAL A 109 -6.92 4.34 0.44
C VAL A 109 -7.91 3.59 1.31
N ASN A 110 -9.15 4.09 1.41
CA ASN A 110 -10.16 3.44 2.24
C ASN A 110 -10.45 2.00 1.79
N ASP A 111 -10.35 1.06 2.72
CA ASP A 111 -10.76 -0.33 2.56
C ASP A 111 -12.21 -0.53 3.03
N THR A 112 -13.00 -1.26 2.25
CA THR A 112 -14.41 -1.54 2.61
C THR A 112 -14.50 -2.44 3.84
N PRO A 113 -15.27 -2.08 4.88
CA PRO A 113 -15.43 -2.91 6.07
C PRO A 113 -16.09 -4.26 5.78
N ILE A 114 -15.85 -5.24 6.66
CA ILE A 114 -16.39 -6.59 6.54
C ILE A 114 -17.19 -6.94 7.78
N VAL A 115 -18.43 -7.43 7.59
CA VAL A 115 -19.25 -8.03 8.65
C VAL A 115 -19.39 -9.53 8.46
N LYS A 116 -19.66 -10.26 9.57
CA LYS A 116 -19.70 -11.73 9.59
C LYS A 116 -21.05 -12.25 10.04
N ASP A 117 -21.48 -13.39 9.48
CA ASP A 117 -22.66 -14.09 9.91
C ASP A 117 -22.56 -14.53 11.39
N ILE A 118 -23.70 -14.49 12.08
CA ILE A 118 -23.81 -14.87 13.49
C ILE A 118 -24.91 -15.96 13.61
N ALA A 119 -24.59 -17.06 14.28
CA ALA A 119 -25.55 -18.10 14.65
C ALA A 119 -25.58 -18.21 16.18
N ILE A 120 -26.78 -18.06 16.77
CA ILE A 120 -26.95 -18.01 18.22
C ILE A 120 -28.31 -18.62 18.60
N SER A 121 -28.51 -18.97 19.87
CA SER A 121 -29.78 -19.50 20.32
C SER A 121 -30.25 -18.87 21.62
N THR A 122 -31.58 -18.87 21.81
CA THR A 122 -32.25 -18.48 23.05
C THR A 122 -33.42 -19.43 23.29
N ASP A 123 -34.02 -19.40 24.50
CA ASP A 123 -35.27 -20.10 24.79
C ASP A 123 -36.47 -19.22 24.36
N GLU A 124 -37.64 -19.85 24.12
CA GLU A 124 -38.87 -19.08 23.84
C GLU A 124 -39.18 -18.12 24.98
N ASP A 125 -39.83 -16.98 24.64
CA ASP A 125 -40.18 -15.89 25.55
C ASP A 125 -38.99 -15.24 26.29
N THR A 126 -37.75 -15.48 25.83
CA THR A 126 -36.52 -14.98 26.45
C THR A 126 -35.83 -13.96 25.51
N VAL A 127 -35.60 -12.76 26.04
CA VAL A 127 -34.87 -11.70 25.31
C VAL A 127 -33.40 -12.07 25.18
N LEU A 128 -32.84 -11.84 24.01
CA LEU A 128 -31.46 -12.14 23.69
C LEU A 128 -30.70 -10.86 23.30
N GLU A 129 -29.55 -10.61 23.93
CA GLU A 129 -28.59 -9.59 23.49
C GLU A 129 -27.53 -10.22 22.57
N ILE A 130 -27.29 -9.59 21.42
CA ILE A 130 -26.36 -10.03 20.38
C ILE A 130 -25.36 -8.90 20.15
N THR A 131 -24.08 -9.20 20.10
CA THR A 131 -23.05 -8.24 19.67
C THR A 131 -22.71 -8.50 18.21
N LEU A 132 -22.89 -7.50 17.35
CA LEU A 132 -22.57 -7.59 15.94
C LEU A 132 -21.05 -7.67 15.72
N LEU A 133 -20.64 -8.31 14.63
CA LEU A 133 -19.25 -8.59 14.31
C LEU A 133 -18.86 -7.89 13.01
N GLY A 134 -17.98 -6.91 13.11
CA GLY A 134 -17.39 -6.24 11.97
C GLY A 134 -15.93 -5.92 12.20
N SER A 135 -15.20 -5.73 11.13
CA SER A 135 -13.80 -5.31 11.13
C SER A 135 -13.52 -4.43 9.91
N ASP A 136 -12.62 -3.53 10.10
CA ASP A 136 -12.09 -2.64 9.09
C ASP A 136 -10.57 -2.72 9.08
N VAL A 137 -9.94 -2.66 7.90
CA VAL A 137 -8.48 -2.75 7.73
C VAL A 137 -7.82 -1.47 8.19
N ASP A 138 -8.42 -0.31 7.87
CA ASP A 138 -7.95 1.02 8.26
C ASP A 138 -8.21 1.32 9.74
N GLN A 139 -8.96 0.43 10.42
CA GLN A 139 -9.38 0.56 11.82
C GLN A 139 -10.34 1.73 12.03
N ASP A 140 -11.15 2.05 11.03
CA ASP A 140 -12.17 3.07 11.11
C ASP A 140 -13.30 2.70 12.08
N ASP A 141 -13.95 3.72 12.62
CA ASP A 141 -15.09 3.56 13.52
C ASP A 141 -16.32 3.08 12.75
N LEU A 142 -16.77 1.85 13.02
CA LEU A 142 -17.90 1.25 12.34
C LEU A 142 -19.24 1.63 12.96
N THR A 143 -20.16 2.08 12.10
CA THR A 143 -21.58 2.27 12.41
C THR A 143 -22.41 1.14 11.82
N TYR A 144 -23.30 0.55 12.62
CA TYR A 144 -24.09 -0.61 12.22
C TYR A 144 -25.54 -0.24 11.90
N SER A 145 -26.15 -0.94 10.94
CA SER A 145 -27.53 -0.78 10.57
C SER A 145 -28.20 -2.11 10.22
N LEU A 146 -29.49 -2.24 10.49
CA LEU A 146 -30.27 -3.39 10.05
C LEU A 146 -30.66 -3.21 8.58
N VAL A 147 -30.52 -4.28 7.80
CA VAL A 147 -30.92 -4.33 6.39
C VAL A 147 -32.30 -4.97 6.24
N THR A 148 -32.52 -6.11 6.93
CA THR A 148 -33.84 -6.74 7.04
C THR A 148 -34.15 -7.00 8.49
N GLU A 149 -35.43 -6.87 8.83
CA GLU A 149 -35.92 -7.17 10.17
C GLU A 149 -36.30 -8.66 10.32
N SER A 150 -36.41 -9.09 11.56
CA SER A 150 -36.90 -10.40 11.94
C SER A 150 -38.40 -10.55 11.60
N SER A 151 -38.82 -11.76 11.25
CA SER A 151 -40.24 -12.07 10.97
C SER A 151 -40.97 -12.79 12.13
N LYS A 152 -40.21 -13.29 13.09
CA LYS A 152 -40.71 -14.08 14.23
C LYS A 152 -40.37 -13.47 15.59
N GLY A 153 -39.93 -12.23 15.58
CA GLY A 153 -39.58 -11.46 16.76
C GLY A 153 -39.48 -9.98 16.46
N THR A 154 -39.00 -9.22 17.41
CA THR A 154 -38.63 -7.82 17.24
C THR A 154 -37.12 -7.63 17.45
N VAL A 155 -36.54 -6.73 16.67
CA VAL A 155 -35.10 -6.41 16.70
C VAL A 155 -34.95 -4.92 17.01
N SER A 156 -34.09 -4.60 17.99
CA SER A 156 -33.71 -3.22 18.30
C SER A 156 -32.19 -3.12 18.31
N LEU A 157 -31.63 -2.16 17.57
CA LEU A 157 -30.19 -1.91 17.46
C LEU A 157 -29.82 -0.67 18.27
N ASP A 158 -28.78 -0.79 19.10
CA ASP A 158 -28.13 0.29 19.83
C ASP A 158 -26.60 0.15 19.70
N GLY A 159 -25.99 0.98 18.84
CA GLY A 159 -24.58 0.90 18.47
C GLY A 159 -24.23 -0.46 17.87
N ILE A 160 -23.42 -1.24 18.56
CA ILE A 160 -22.98 -2.60 18.16
C ILE A 160 -23.89 -3.70 18.74
N LYS A 161 -24.83 -3.34 19.62
CA LYS A 161 -25.68 -4.30 20.34
C LYS A 161 -27.07 -4.38 19.72
N VAL A 162 -27.51 -5.59 19.50
CA VAL A 162 -28.87 -5.91 19.06
C VAL A 162 -29.60 -6.62 20.19
N THR A 163 -30.81 -6.14 20.51
CA THR A 163 -31.74 -6.83 21.38
C THR A 163 -32.79 -7.52 20.50
N TYR A 164 -32.85 -8.84 20.56
CA TYR A 164 -33.87 -9.66 19.90
C TYR A 164 -34.86 -10.16 20.93
N THR A 165 -36.15 -10.02 20.64
CA THR A 165 -37.26 -10.52 21.46
C THR A 165 -38.13 -11.40 20.58
N PRO A 166 -38.17 -12.75 20.82
CA PRO A 166 -39.05 -13.65 20.06
C PRO A 166 -40.52 -13.32 20.28
N ASN A 167 -41.38 -13.63 19.28
CA ASN A 167 -42.82 -13.59 19.47
C ASN A 167 -43.23 -14.60 20.53
N GLU A 168 -44.33 -14.32 21.25
CA GLU A 168 -44.85 -15.16 22.32
C GLU A 168 -45.03 -16.63 21.86
N ASN A 169 -44.48 -17.56 22.62
CA ASN A 169 -44.52 -19.05 22.36
C ASN A 169 -43.97 -19.45 20.99
N TYR A 170 -43.14 -18.60 20.34
CA TYR A 170 -42.47 -18.94 19.08
C TYR A 170 -41.26 -19.81 19.38
N ASN A 171 -41.17 -20.97 18.71
CA ASN A 171 -39.96 -21.77 18.63
C ASN A 171 -39.64 -22.11 17.18
N GLY A 172 -38.34 -22.20 16.85
CA GLY A 172 -37.83 -22.38 15.48
C GLY A 172 -36.71 -21.43 15.15
N GLU A 173 -36.41 -21.30 13.84
CA GLU A 173 -35.35 -20.44 13.34
C GLU A 173 -35.93 -19.11 12.84
N ASP A 174 -35.29 -18.00 13.20
CA ASP A 174 -35.58 -16.66 12.72
C ASP A 174 -34.31 -15.98 12.28
N THR A 175 -34.41 -15.06 11.33
CA THR A 175 -33.27 -14.39 10.75
C THR A 175 -33.51 -12.91 10.54
N PHE A 176 -32.46 -12.12 10.67
CA PHE A 176 -32.39 -10.72 10.23
C PHE A 176 -31.01 -10.45 9.67
N THR A 177 -30.83 -9.36 8.94
CA THR A 177 -29.55 -9.02 8.33
C THR A 177 -29.07 -7.65 8.73
N TYR A 178 -27.77 -7.45 8.72
CA TYR A 178 -27.13 -6.20 9.08
C TYR A 178 -25.93 -5.88 8.17
N LYS A 179 -25.51 -4.64 8.19
CA LYS A 179 -24.27 -4.14 7.58
C LYS A 179 -23.60 -3.15 8.51
N ALA A 180 -22.35 -2.85 8.23
CA ALA A 180 -21.59 -1.75 8.82
C ALA A 180 -21.25 -0.70 7.76
N ASN A 181 -20.89 0.49 8.22
CA ASN A 181 -20.38 1.58 7.39
C ASN A 181 -19.23 2.25 8.18
N ASP A 182 -18.11 2.53 7.50
CA ASP A 182 -16.89 3.14 8.05
C ASP A 182 -16.92 4.69 8.00
N GLY A 183 -18.00 5.27 7.48
CA GLY A 183 -18.13 6.70 7.20
C GLY A 183 -17.97 7.03 5.73
N THR A 184 -17.44 6.12 4.92
CA THR A 184 -17.17 6.25 3.47
C THR A 184 -17.96 5.22 2.67
N GLU A 185 -17.87 3.94 3.03
CA GLU A 185 -18.48 2.82 2.31
C GLU A 185 -19.25 1.86 3.23
N ASP A 186 -20.19 1.14 2.63
CA ASP A 186 -20.95 0.08 3.29
C ASP A 186 -20.25 -1.26 3.14
N SER A 187 -20.24 -2.07 4.19
CA SER A 187 -19.76 -3.45 4.17
C SER A 187 -20.64 -4.38 3.32
N ASN A 188 -20.22 -5.63 3.19
CA ASN A 188 -21.13 -6.72 2.82
C ASN A 188 -22.31 -6.79 3.81
N THR A 189 -23.40 -7.46 3.41
CA THR A 189 -24.51 -7.80 4.31
C THR A 189 -24.23 -9.16 4.95
N ALA A 190 -24.41 -9.25 6.28
CA ALA A 190 -24.32 -10.49 7.04
C ALA A 190 -25.66 -10.86 7.68
N THR A 191 -25.86 -12.15 7.91
CA THR A 191 -27.07 -12.74 8.47
C THR A 191 -26.87 -13.09 9.95
N VAL A 192 -27.82 -12.69 10.78
CA VAL A 192 -27.98 -13.23 12.14
C VAL A 192 -29.08 -14.29 12.10
N THR A 193 -28.71 -15.52 12.47
CA THR A 193 -29.63 -16.65 12.62
C THR A 193 -29.83 -16.92 14.10
N VAL A 194 -31.07 -16.78 14.57
CA VAL A 194 -31.48 -17.07 15.96
C VAL A 194 -32.28 -18.37 15.99
N THR A 195 -31.80 -19.39 16.71
CA THR A 195 -32.54 -20.60 16.99
C THR A 195 -33.27 -20.45 18.33
N VAL A 196 -34.59 -20.30 18.30
CA VAL A 196 -35.44 -20.21 19.49
C VAL A 196 -35.87 -21.63 19.88
N LYS A 197 -35.55 -22.02 21.10
CA LYS A 197 -35.83 -23.35 21.67
C LYS A 197 -37.12 -23.30 22.48
N SER A 198 -37.87 -24.43 22.43
CA SER A 198 -39.04 -24.68 23.28
C SER A 198 -38.63 -25.02 24.70
#